data_c6ac80de9ad833a5095d4323868b529e
#
_entry.id   c6ac80de9ad833a5095d4323868b529e
#
_cell.length_a   1.000
_cell.length_b   1.000
_cell.length_c   1.000
_cell.angle_alpha   90.00
_cell.angle_beta   90.00
_cell.angle_gamma   90.00
#
_symmetry.space_group_name_H-M   'P 1'
#
loop_
_entity.id
_entity.type
_entity.pdbx_description
1 polymer ?
#
loop_
_entity_poly.entity_id
_entity_poly.type
_entity_poly.pdbx_seq_one_letter_code
_entity_poly.pdbx_strand_id
1 'polypeptide(L)'
;MIGQIRGILAEKKPPFLLIEVHGIGYEIQASMNTIYALPAIGAEVKLHTHFVVREDAQLLYGFANERERILFRELIKISGVGPKLALAILSGMDVVSFLQCIADRDISRLVKIPGVG
;
A
#
# COMPACT_ATOMS: atom_id res chain seq x y z
N MET A 1 -8.99 -7.47 -13.00
CA MET A 1 -7.61 -7.13 -12.61
C MET A 1 -7.37 -5.65 -12.79
N ILE A 2 -6.96 -4.95 -11.74
CA ILE A 2 -6.68 -3.51 -11.79
C ILE A 2 -5.22 -3.31 -11.42
N GLY A 3 -4.38 -2.93 -12.41
CA GLY A 3 -2.93 -2.82 -12.23
C GLY A 3 -2.43 -1.41 -11.96
N GLN A 4 -3.21 -0.40 -12.30
CA GLN A 4 -2.90 0.99 -12.02
C GLN A 4 -4.16 1.83 -12.04
N ILE A 5 -4.09 3.00 -11.40
CA ILE A 5 -5.15 3.99 -11.46
C ILE A 5 -4.51 5.36 -11.65
N ARG A 6 -5.13 6.18 -12.49
CA ARG A 6 -4.74 7.57 -12.68
C ARG A 6 -5.99 8.43 -12.66
N GLY A 7 -6.00 9.41 -11.79
CA GLY A 7 -7.14 10.29 -11.62
C GLY A 7 -6.83 11.41 -10.66
N ILE A 8 -7.88 12.06 -10.19
CA ILE A 8 -7.75 13.20 -9.28
C ILE A 8 -7.83 12.72 -7.84
N LEU A 9 -6.88 13.14 -7.02
CA LEU A 9 -6.89 12.86 -5.59
C LEU A 9 -8.00 13.70 -4.94
N ALA A 10 -9.15 13.08 -4.68
CA ALA A 10 -10.32 13.78 -4.17
C ALA A 10 -10.35 13.86 -2.64
N GLU A 11 -9.89 12.81 -1.96
CA GLU A 11 -9.82 12.76 -0.50
C GLU A 11 -8.58 12.01 -0.03
N LYS A 12 -8.09 12.38 1.14
CA LYS A 12 -6.95 11.75 1.78
C LYS A 12 -7.24 11.58 3.26
N LYS A 13 -7.63 10.39 3.66
CA LYS A 13 -7.92 10.02 5.05
C LYS A 13 -7.15 8.75 5.39
N PRO A 14 -5.86 8.84 5.75
CA PRO A 14 -5.00 7.69 5.95
C PRO A 14 -5.65 6.60 6.82
N PRO A 15 -5.54 5.32 6.43
CA PRO A 15 -4.83 4.79 5.26
C PRO A 15 -5.62 4.83 3.95
N PHE A 16 -6.76 5.50 3.92
CA PHE A 16 -7.66 5.54 2.77
C PHE A 16 -7.43 6.76 1.89
N LEU A 17 -7.58 6.56 0.60
CA LEU A 17 -7.56 7.59 -0.43
C LEU A 17 -8.80 7.45 -1.29
N LEU A 18 -9.28 8.56 -1.82
CA LEU A 18 -10.33 8.55 -2.85
C LEU A 18 -9.75 9.13 -4.13
N ILE A 19 -9.67 8.33 -5.17
CA ILE A 19 -9.20 8.75 -6.49
C ILE A 19 -10.40 8.76 -7.42
N GLU A 20 -10.68 9.94 -7.99
CA GLU A 20 -11.79 10.10 -8.92
C GLU A 20 -11.31 9.95 -10.36
N VAL A 21 -11.94 9.05 -11.10
CA VAL A 21 -11.67 8.82 -12.52
C VAL A 21 -12.99 8.90 -13.28
N HIS A 22 -13.15 9.96 -14.06
CA HIS A 22 -14.37 10.17 -14.87
C HIS A 22 -15.66 10.02 -14.07
N GLY A 23 -15.71 10.60 -12.88
CA GLY A 23 -16.91 10.60 -12.04
C GLY A 23 -17.06 9.40 -11.13
N ILE A 24 -16.17 8.40 -11.22
CA ILE A 24 -16.17 7.26 -10.31
C ILE A 24 -15.10 7.46 -9.26
N GLY A 25 -15.47 7.36 -7.98
CA GLY A 25 -14.53 7.44 -6.86
C GLY A 25 -14.07 6.06 -6.43
N TYR A 26 -12.78 5.80 -6.56
CA TYR A 26 -12.17 4.54 -6.12
C TYR A 26 -11.59 4.72 -4.73
N GLU A 27 -12.04 3.90 -3.78
CA GLU A 27 -11.46 3.88 -2.44
C GLU A 27 -10.24 2.97 -2.43
N ILE A 28 -9.11 3.52 -2.05
CA ILE A 28 -7.83 2.83 -2.12
C ILE A 28 -7.17 2.89 -0.75
N GLN A 29 -6.61 1.77 -0.31
CA GLN A 29 -5.79 1.73 0.90
C GLN A 29 -4.33 1.80 0.50
N ALA A 30 -3.55 2.64 1.19
CA ALA A 30 -2.15 2.85 0.86
C ALA A 30 -1.29 2.86 2.13
N SER A 31 0.00 2.52 1.96
CA SER A 31 0.97 2.65 3.03
C SER A 31 1.23 4.12 3.34
N MET A 32 1.75 4.41 4.53
CA MET A 32 2.09 5.79 4.88
C MET A 32 3.21 6.34 3.97
N ASN A 33 4.12 5.49 3.50
CA ASN A 33 5.15 5.91 2.54
C ASN A 33 4.51 6.46 1.25
N THR A 34 3.49 5.76 0.74
CA THR A 34 2.75 6.23 -0.43
C THR A 34 1.99 7.52 -0.13
N ILE A 35 1.32 7.59 1.02
CA ILE A 35 0.54 8.77 1.41
C ILE A 35 1.43 10.02 1.50
N TYR A 36 2.61 9.90 2.09
CA TYR A 36 3.56 11.02 2.18
C TYR A 36 4.08 11.47 0.82
N ALA A 37 4.12 10.58 -0.17
CA ALA A 37 4.59 10.89 -1.51
C ALA A 37 3.52 11.53 -2.40
N LEU A 38 2.26 11.61 -1.94
CA LEU A 38 1.17 12.12 -2.75
C LEU A 38 1.21 13.63 -2.90
N PRO A 39 0.70 14.14 -4.05
CA PRO A 39 0.51 15.58 -4.24
C PRO A 39 -0.66 16.10 -3.40
N ALA A 40 -0.95 17.39 -3.53
CA ALA A 40 -2.09 18.00 -2.85
C ALA A 40 -3.43 17.45 -3.38
N ILE A 41 -4.45 17.48 -2.53
CA ILE A 41 -5.82 17.17 -2.92
C ILE A 41 -6.21 18.06 -4.11
N GLY A 42 -6.83 17.46 -5.12
CA GLY A 42 -7.20 18.13 -6.36
C GLY A 42 -6.21 17.92 -7.50
N ALA A 43 -5.01 17.42 -7.21
CA ALA A 43 -4.01 17.14 -8.23
C ALA A 43 -4.20 15.76 -8.84
N GLU A 44 -3.69 15.60 -10.07
CA GLU A 44 -3.68 14.28 -10.72
C GLU A 44 -2.62 13.40 -10.09
N VAL A 45 -2.97 12.13 -9.88
CA VAL A 45 -2.08 11.14 -9.29
C VAL A 45 -2.18 9.83 -10.08
N LYS A 46 -1.07 9.12 -10.15
CA LYS A 46 -1.02 7.76 -10.70
C LYS A 46 -0.47 6.84 -9.63
N LEU A 47 -1.17 5.75 -9.38
CA LEU A 47 -0.74 4.73 -8.41
C LEU A 47 -0.68 3.37 -9.08
N HIS A 48 0.29 2.55 -8.65
CA HIS A 48 0.33 1.13 -8.97
C HIS A 48 -0.59 0.42 -7.99
N THR A 49 -1.43 -0.48 -8.49
CA THR A 49 -2.47 -1.05 -7.64
C THR A 49 -2.37 -2.57 -7.53
N HIS A 50 -2.91 -3.08 -6.44
CA HIS A 50 -3.14 -4.50 -6.23
C HIS A 50 -4.60 -4.69 -5.83
N PHE A 51 -5.32 -5.50 -6.62
CA PHE A 51 -6.75 -5.72 -6.44
C PHE A 51 -6.99 -7.08 -5.79
N VAL A 52 -7.75 -7.09 -4.69
CA VAL A 52 -8.10 -8.30 -3.95
C VAL A 52 -9.60 -8.50 -4.01
N VAL A 53 -10.02 -9.67 -4.46
CA VAL A 53 -11.44 -10.04 -4.49
C VAL A 53 -11.66 -11.17 -3.51
N ARG A 54 -12.59 -10.95 -2.57
CA ARG A 54 -13.02 -11.95 -1.60
C ARG A 54 -14.53 -12.13 -1.73
N GLU A 55 -15.09 -13.13 -1.07
CA GLU A 55 -16.54 -13.36 -1.07
C GLU A 55 -17.31 -12.14 -0.57
N ASP A 56 -16.79 -11.48 0.45
CA ASP A 56 -17.48 -10.41 1.18
C ASP A 56 -16.95 -9.01 0.84
N ALA A 57 -15.90 -8.89 0.03
CA ALA A 57 -15.30 -7.58 -0.23
C ALA A 57 -14.45 -7.57 -1.50
N GLN A 58 -14.33 -6.39 -2.08
CA GLN A 58 -13.35 -6.08 -3.13
C GLN A 58 -12.50 -4.94 -2.60
N LEU A 59 -11.19 -5.16 -2.53
CA LEU A 59 -10.25 -4.22 -1.93
C LEU A 59 -9.20 -3.81 -2.94
N LEU A 60 -8.90 -2.51 -2.96
CA LEU A 60 -7.90 -1.94 -3.85
C LEU A 60 -6.80 -1.30 -3.02
N TYR A 61 -5.57 -1.73 -3.26
CA TYR A 61 -4.38 -1.20 -2.58
C TYR A 61 -3.55 -0.42 -3.58
N GLY A 62 -3.01 0.73 -3.17
CA GLY A 62 -2.28 1.62 -4.05
C GLY A 62 -0.88 1.95 -3.54
N PHE A 63 0.06 2.08 -4.48
CA PHE A 63 1.47 2.33 -4.18
C PHE A 63 2.02 3.39 -5.13
N ALA A 64 2.82 4.31 -4.57
CA ALA A 64 3.41 5.39 -5.35
C ALA A 64 4.43 4.88 -6.37
N ASN A 65 5.13 3.78 -6.05
CA ASN A 65 6.11 3.18 -6.95
C ASN A 65 5.89 1.68 -7.05
N GLU A 66 6.36 1.11 -8.16
CA GLU A 66 6.18 -0.31 -8.44
C GLU A 66 6.96 -1.20 -7.48
N ARG A 67 8.10 -0.75 -6.99
CA ARG A 67 8.93 -1.52 -6.06
C ARG A 67 8.19 -1.81 -4.77
N GLU A 68 7.45 -0.84 -4.24
CA GLU A 68 6.64 -1.03 -3.04
C GLU A 68 5.51 -2.03 -3.30
N ARG A 69 4.87 -1.98 -4.47
CA ARG A 69 3.85 -2.96 -4.84
C ARG A 69 4.43 -4.37 -4.92
N ILE A 70 5.61 -4.53 -5.48
CA ILE A 70 6.30 -5.83 -5.55
C ILE A 70 6.52 -6.38 -4.14
N LEU A 71 7.03 -5.55 -3.22
CA LEU A 71 7.23 -5.95 -1.83
C LEU A 71 5.93 -6.33 -1.15
N PHE A 72 4.87 -5.56 -1.37
CA PHE A 72 3.56 -5.88 -0.84
C PHE A 72 3.10 -7.28 -1.29
N ARG A 73 3.24 -7.56 -2.58
CA ARG A 73 2.86 -8.86 -3.15
C ARG A 73 3.69 -10.00 -2.59
N GLU A 74 4.97 -9.78 -2.34
CA GLU A 74 5.82 -10.79 -1.70
C GLU A 74 5.43 -11.02 -0.26
N LEU A 75 5.09 -9.96 0.48
CA LEU A 75 4.67 -10.07 1.87
C LEU A 75 3.40 -10.88 2.04
N ILE A 76 2.40 -10.64 1.19
CA ILE A 76 1.12 -11.34 1.32
C ILE A 76 1.19 -12.82 0.93
N LYS A 77 2.28 -13.26 0.30
CA LYS A 77 2.54 -14.68 0.04
C LYS A 77 3.00 -15.42 1.30
N ILE A 78 3.47 -14.71 2.32
CA ILE A 78 3.93 -15.31 3.56
C ILE A 78 2.73 -15.76 4.38
N SER A 79 2.75 -17.00 4.85
CA SER A 79 1.69 -17.53 5.69
C SER A 79 1.51 -16.67 6.95
N GLY A 80 0.28 -16.26 7.21
CA GLY A 80 -0.04 -15.40 8.35
C GLY A 80 0.08 -13.91 8.06
N VAL A 81 0.52 -13.50 6.86
CA VAL A 81 0.61 -12.09 6.49
C VAL A 81 -0.48 -11.77 5.48
N GLY A 82 -1.50 -11.06 5.94
CA GLY A 82 -2.56 -10.54 5.06
C GLY A 82 -2.23 -9.13 4.57
N PRO A 83 -3.10 -8.57 3.71
CA PRO A 83 -2.88 -7.23 3.16
C PRO A 83 -2.74 -6.12 4.21
N LYS A 84 -3.54 -6.17 5.27
CA LYS A 84 -3.49 -5.15 6.33
C LYS A 84 -2.14 -5.16 7.04
N LEU A 85 -1.65 -6.36 7.37
CA LEU A 85 -0.34 -6.50 8.02
C LEU A 85 0.78 -6.09 7.08
N ALA A 86 0.68 -6.46 5.81
CA ALA A 86 1.67 -6.06 4.81
C ALA A 86 1.77 -4.53 4.69
N LEU A 87 0.62 -3.83 4.69
CA LEU A 87 0.64 -2.35 4.70
C LEU A 87 1.28 -1.79 5.97
N ALA A 88 1.03 -2.41 7.12
CA ALA A 88 1.64 -1.97 8.38
C ALA A 88 3.17 -2.11 8.33
N ILE A 89 3.67 -3.21 7.78
CA ILE A 89 5.10 -3.42 7.61
C ILE A 89 5.71 -2.36 6.70
N LEU A 90 5.08 -2.11 5.55
CA LEU A 90 5.56 -1.10 4.59
C LEU A 90 5.44 0.33 5.14
N SER A 91 4.49 0.58 6.04
CA SER A 91 4.33 1.89 6.67
C SER A 91 5.36 2.14 7.77
N GLY A 92 5.90 1.08 8.37
CA GLY A 92 6.85 1.17 9.46
C GLY A 92 8.31 1.27 9.02
N MET A 93 8.60 1.00 7.74
CA MET A 93 9.95 1.10 7.20
C MET A 93 9.92 1.33 5.70
N ASP A 94 10.97 1.95 5.16
CA ASP A 94 11.10 2.14 3.72
C ASP A 94 11.54 0.85 3.03
N VAL A 95 11.53 0.87 1.69
CA VAL A 95 11.88 -0.30 0.87
C VAL A 95 13.31 -0.77 1.14
N VAL A 96 14.26 0.16 1.26
CA VAL A 96 15.67 -0.16 1.47
C VAL A 96 15.85 -0.83 2.82
N SER A 97 15.27 -0.24 3.88
CA SER A 97 15.35 -0.80 5.24
C SER A 97 14.71 -2.18 5.31
N PHE A 98 13.57 -2.39 4.62
CA PHE A 98 12.90 -3.68 4.58
C PHE A 98 13.77 -4.74 3.92
N LEU A 99 14.37 -4.42 2.76
CA LEU A 99 15.26 -5.34 2.08
C LEU A 99 16.49 -5.68 2.93
N GLN A 100 17.01 -4.69 3.67
CA GLN A 100 18.13 -4.90 4.58
C GLN A 100 17.74 -5.87 5.70
N CYS A 101 16.53 -5.72 6.28
CA CYS A 101 16.04 -6.63 7.30
C CYS A 101 15.93 -8.07 6.79
N ILE A 102 15.47 -8.25 5.56
CA ILE A 102 15.38 -9.58 4.94
C ILE A 102 16.77 -10.17 4.73
N ALA A 103 17.71 -9.37 4.19
CA ALA A 103 19.08 -9.81 3.96
C ALA A 103 19.80 -10.21 5.25
N ASP A 104 19.55 -9.45 6.33
CA ASP A 104 20.16 -9.68 7.64
C ASP A 104 19.38 -10.68 8.49
N ARG A 105 18.20 -11.10 8.01
CA ARG A 105 17.26 -11.93 8.76
C ARG A 105 16.92 -11.33 10.13
N ASP A 106 16.76 -10.02 10.17
CA ASP A 106 16.55 -9.27 11.42
C ASP A 106 15.04 -9.21 11.74
N ILE A 107 14.54 -10.28 12.34
CA ILE A 107 13.13 -10.39 12.72
C ILE A 107 12.78 -9.38 13.81
N SER A 108 13.73 -9.05 14.69
CA SER A 108 13.47 -8.12 15.80
C SER A 108 13.09 -6.72 15.31
N ARG A 109 13.65 -6.27 14.19
CA ARG A 109 13.27 -4.98 13.60
C ARG A 109 11.85 -5.00 13.06
N LEU A 110 11.43 -6.13 12.49
CA LEU A 110 10.08 -6.27 11.94
C LEU A 110 9.03 -6.25 13.05
N VAL A 111 9.27 -6.93 14.16
CA VAL A 111 8.28 -7.00 15.26
C VAL A 111 8.12 -5.68 16.00
N LYS A 112 9.05 -4.73 15.86
CA LYS A 112 8.93 -3.39 16.43
C LYS A 112 7.97 -2.48 15.67
N ILE A 113 7.59 -2.89 14.45
CA ILE A 113 6.64 -2.11 13.65
C ILE A 113 5.24 -2.26 14.25
N PRO A 114 4.51 -1.15 14.50
CA PRO A 114 3.16 -1.23 15.04
C PRO A 114 2.26 -2.10 14.16
N GLY A 115 1.56 -3.04 14.77
CA GLY A 115 0.67 -3.97 14.08
C GLY A 115 1.32 -5.28 13.64
N VAL A 116 2.62 -5.44 13.78
CA VAL A 116 3.33 -6.67 13.41
C VAL A 116 3.60 -7.57 14.61
N GLY A 117 4.08 -7.01 15.67
CA GLY A 117 4.52 -7.74 16.86
C GLY A 117 3.46 -8.11 17.86
#